data_858efeb78c5288a303012939616095d0
#
_entry.id   858efeb78c5288a303012939616095d0
#
_cell.length_a   1.000
_cell.length_b   1.000
_cell.length_c   1.000
_cell.angle_alpha   90.00
_cell.angle_beta   90.00
_cell.angle_gamma   90.00
#
_symmetry.space_group_name_H-M   'P 1'
#
loop_
_entity.id
_entity.type
_entity.pdbx_description
1 polymer ?
#
loop_
_entity_poly.entity_id
_entity_poly.type
_entity_poly.pdbx_seq_one_letter_code
_entity_poly.pdbx_strand_id
1 'polypeptide(L)'
;GFLNGAVVIDDYAHHPTEIKATLHAAQKFPHNKVWCVFQPHTFSRTRTLWDEFVGAFDDADELILTHIYAAREKFDGVTKPENLAEDIKKRGVNAQYIDKFEDIAEFLKKNVKEGDIVFTMGAGDVVNINKLIVE
;
A
#
# COMPACT_ATOMS: atom_id res chain seq x y z
N GLY A 1 -4.03 13.84 -7.77
CA GLY A 1 -5.33 13.64 -8.42
C GLY A 1 -6.45 13.32 -7.47
N PHE A 2 -7.58 12.95 -8.03
CA PHE A 2 -8.78 12.68 -7.24
C PHE A 2 -9.46 11.41 -7.72
N LEU A 3 -10.14 10.74 -6.79
CA LEU A 3 -11.01 9.60 -7.06
C LEU A 3 -12.23 9.71 -6.15
N ASN A 4 -13.43 9.81 -6.72
CA ASN A 4 -14.69 9.92 -5.96
C ASN A 4 -14.69 11.06 -4.92
N GLY A 5 -13.92 12.11 -5.15
CA GLY A 5 -13.76 13.21 -4.20
C GLY A 5 -12.68 12.99 -3.15
N ALA A 6 -11.98 11.87 -3.18
CA ALA A 6 -10.82 11.60 -2.35
C ALA A 6 -9.54 12.08 -3.05
N VAL A 7 -8.57 12.53 -2.28
CA VAL A 7 -7.26 12.89 -2.84
C VAL A 7 -6.41 11.63 -3.02
N VAL A 8 -5.77 11.51 -4.18
CA VAL A 8 -4.87 10.40 -4.51
C VAL A 8 -3.45 10.94 -4.56
N ILE A 9 -2.59 10.35 -3.73
CA ILE A 9 -1.20 10.76 -3.57
C ILE A 9 -0.29 9.61 -3.91
N ASP A 10 0.63 9.83 -4.85
CA ASP A 10 1.71 8.88 -5.13
C ASP A 10 2.89 9.19 -4.20
N ASP A 11 3.42 8.18 -3.54
CA ASP A 11 4.51 8.33 -2.59
C ASP A 11 5.58 7.27 -2.84
N TYR A 12 6.82 7.69 -2.95
CA TYR A 12 7.96 6.81 -3.24
C TYR A 12 8.40 5.99 -2.01
N ALA A 13 7.80 6.21 -0.85
CA ALA A 13 8.16 5.50 0.39
C ALA A 13 8.15 3.99 0.17
N HIS A 14 9.22 3.32 0.59
CA HIS A 14 9.38 1.88 0.43
C HIS A 14 10.07 1.23 1.64
N HIS A 15 10.70 2.01 2.50
CA HIS A 15 11.28 1.54 3.77
C HIS A 15 10.25 1.72 4.88
N PRO A 16 10.17 0.79 5.86
CA PRO A 16 9.18 0.90 6.95
C PRO A 16 9.18 2.24 7.69
N THR A 17 10.34 2.84 7.89
CA THR A 17 10.45 4.14 8.55
C THR A 17 9.78 5.24 7.73
N GLU A 18 9.97 5.24 6.41
CA GLU A 18 9.35 6.21 5.50
C GLU A 18 7.83 6.02 5.45
N ILE A 19 7.38 4.77 5.41
CA ILE A 19 5.95 4.42 5.39
C ILE A 19 5.27 4.96 6.64
N LYS A 20 5.83 4.69 7.81
CA LYS A 20 5.31 5.20 9.09
C LYS A 20 5.22 6.73 9.09
N ALA A 21 6.27 7.40 8.62
CA ALA A 21 6.33 8.86 8.60
C ALA A 21 5.24 9.45 7.70
N THR A 22 5.05 8.91 6.52
CA THR A 22 4.04 9.37 5.57
C THR A 22 2.62 9.17 6.11
N LEU A 23 2.33 7.97 6.61
CA LEU A 23 0.99 7.67 7.15
C LEU A 23 0.69 8.48 8.40
N HIS A 24 1.69 8.68 9.25
CA HIS A 24 1.54 9.50 10.45
C HIS A 24 1.26 10.97 10.09
N ALA A 25 1.98 11.49 9.11
CA ALA A 25 1.78 12.88 8.65
C ALA A 25 0.36 13.08 8.12
N ALA A 26 -0.22 12.10 7.46
CA ALA A 26 -1.58 12.17 6.93
C ALA A 26 -2.62 12.36 8.04
N GLN A 27 -2.35 11.89 9.24
CA GLN A 27 -3.27 12.03 10.38
C GLN A 27 -3.50 13.48 10.79
N LYS A 28 -2.60 14.38 10.42
CA LYS A 28 -2.69 15.81 10.77
C LYS A 28 -3.63 16.59 9.88
N PHE A 29 -4.08 16.00 8.78
CA PHE A 29 -5.00 16.65 7.85
C PHE A 29 -6.41 16.13 8.07
N PRO A 30 -7.44 16.96 7.85
CA PRO A 30 -8.83 16.48 7.88
C PRO A 30 -9.04 15.37 6.86
N HIS A 31 -9.55 14.23 7.30
CA HIS A 31 -9.82 13.09 6.42
C HIS A 31 -10.82 12.14 7.06
N ASN A 32 -11.42 11.30 6.22
CA ASN A 32 -12.22 10.18 6.70
C ASN A 32 -11.33 8.95 6.83
N LYS A 33 -11.19 8.14 5.79
CA LYS A 33 -10.29 6.98 5.83
C LYS A 33 -8.98 7.27 5.11
N VAL A 34 -7.89 6.67 5.60
CA VAL A 34 -6.61 6.61 4.91
C VAL A 34 -6.47 5.24 4.28
N TRP A 35 -6.40 5.21 2.96
CA TRP A 35 -6.14 4.02 2.16
C TRP A 35 -4.68 4.00 1.77
N CYS A 36 -4.04 2.85 1.91
CA CYS A 36 -2.66 2.67 1.46
C CYS A 36 -2.60 1.46 0.54
N VAL A 37 -2.16 1.67 -0.69
CA VAL A 37 -1.82 0.60 -1.62
C VAL A 37 -0.31 0.52 -1.65
N PHE A 38 0.25 -0.58 -1.14
CA PHE A 38 1.70 -0.72 -1.01
C PHE A 38 2.23 -1.86 -1.85
N GLN A 39 3.28 -1.55 -2.63
CA GLN A 39 4.05 -2.55 -3.36
C GLN A 39 5.41 -2.73 -2.70
N PRO A 40 5.69 -3.89 -2.11
CA PRO A 40 7.02 -4.17 -1.57
C PRO A 40 8.07 -4.17 -2.68
N HIS A 41 9.25 -3.69 -2.37
CA HIS A 41 10.36 -3.60 -3.32
C HIS A 41 11.41 -4.66 -2.99
N THR A 42 11.61 -5.60 -3.89
CA THR A 42 12.48 -6.77 -3.85
C THR A 42 12.10 -7.80 -2.78
N PHE A 43 12.38 -9.07 -3.08
CA PHE A 43 12.13 -10.17 -2.14
C PHE A 43 13.09 -10.09 -0.94
N SER A 44 14.36 -9.78 -1.20
CA SER A 44 15.37 -9.72 -0.15
C SER A 44 15.07 -8.66 0.90
N ARG A 45 14.70 -7.46 0.49
CA ARG A 45 14.35 -6.37 1.42
C ARG A 45 13.09 -6.69 2.20
N THR A 46 12.08 -7.22 1.53
CA THR A 46 10.83 -7.61 2.17
C THR A 46 11.08 -8.64 3.24
N ARG A 47 11.87 -9.66 2.95
CA ARG A 47 12.22 -10.70 3.93
C ARG A 47 13.02 -10.15 5.10
N THR A 48 14.06 -9.36 4.81
CA THR A 48 14.96 -8.82 5.84
C THR A 48 14.24 -7.89 6.80
N LEU A 49 13.31 -7.07 6.31
CA LEU A 49 12.59 -6.08 7.09
C LEU A 49 11.16 -6.49 7.44
N TRP A 50 10.86 -7.78 7.36
CA TRP A 50 9.50 -8.31 7.52
C TRP A 50 8.79 -7.79 8.76
N ASP A 51 9.41 -7.95 9.93
CA ASP A 51 8.78 -7.54 11.19
C ASP A 51 8.56 -6.04 11.26
N GLU A 52 9.46 -5.27 10.69
CA GLU A 52 9.32 -3.81 10.63
C GLU A 52 8.18 -3.40 9.69
N PHE A 53 8.01 -4.10 8.57
CA PHE A 53 6.86 -3.87 7.69
C PHE A 53 5.55 -4.22 8.39
N VAL A 54 5.52 -5.30 9.17
CA VAL A 54 4.30 -5.69 9.90
C VAL A 54 3.81 -4.54 10.79
N GLY A 55 4.70 -3.79 11.40
CA GLY A 55 4.36 -2.67 12.27
C GLY A 55 4.27 -1.30 11.60
N ALA A 56 4.42 -1.21 10.27
CA ALA A 56 4.55 0.08 9.60
C ALA A 56 3.22 0.74 9.22
N PHE A 57 2.11 -0.01 9.23
CA PHE A 57 0.84 0.42 8.63
C PHE A 57 -0.25 0.73 9.65
N ASP A 58 0.10 0.94 10.92
CA ASP A 58 -0.89 1.15 11.98
C ASP A 58 -1.81 2.36 11.71
N ASP A 59 -1.32 3.37 11.01
CA ASP A 59 -2.09 4.59 10.71
C ASP A 59 -2.90 4.50 9.41
N ALA A 60 -2.88 3.36 8.73
CA ALA A 60 -3.75 3.12 7.58
C ALA A 60 -5.05 2.47 8.04
N ASP A 61 -6.19 3.00 7.58
CA ASP A 61 -7.50 2.39 7.86
C ASP A 61 -7.73 1.18 6.97
N GLU A 62 -7.28 1.25 5.72
CA GLU A 62 -7.39 0.18 4.74
C GLU A 62 -6.04 0.01 4.06
N LEU A 63 -5.53 -1.22 4.04
CA LEU A 63 -4.25 -1.53 3.39
C LEU A 63 -4.46 -2.58 2.31
N ILE A 64 -3.94 -2.32 1.14
CA ILE A 64 -3.89 -3.29 0.03
C ILE A 64 -2.42 -3.51 -0.31
N LEU A 65 -1.95 -4.74 -0.15
CA LEU A 65 -0.64 -5.15 -0.64
C LEU A 65 -0.80 -5.74 -2.04
N THR A 66 0.13 -5.43 -2.92
CA THR A 66 0.18 -6.03 -4.25
C THR A 66 1.46 -6.86 -4.41
N HIS A 67 1.68 -7.40 -5.59
CA HIS A 67 2.85 -8.24 -5.86
C HIS A 67 4.15 -7.47 -5.60
N ILE A 68 5.19 -8.22 -5.23
CA ILE A 68 6.51 -7.64 -5.00
C ILE A 68 7.12 -7.18 -6.33
N TYR A 69 7.66 -5.97 -6.35
CA TYR A 69 8.46 -5.50 -7.48
C TYR A 69 9.84 -6.13 -7.38
N ALA A 70 10.07 -7.14 -8.22
CA ALA A 70 11.26 -7.99 -8.10
C ALA A 70 12.56 -7.27 -8.48
N ALA A 71 12.49 -6.22 -9.30
CA ALA A 71 13.63 -5.57 -9.90
C ALA A 71 14.44 -6.61 -10.70
N ARG A 72 15.65 -6.94 -10.24
CA ARG A 72 16.50 -7.96 -10.91
C ARG A 72 16.52 -9.29 -10.16
N GLU A 73 15.77 -9.39 -9.08
CA GLU A 73 15.75 -10.61 -8.27
C GLU A 73 14.84 -11.66 -8.88
N LYS A 74 15.12 -12.91 -8.56
CA LYS A 74 14.20 -14.02 -8.80
C LYS A 74 13.44 -14.31 -7.53
N PHE A 75 12.25 -14.90 -7.66
CA PHE A 75 11.49 -15.35 -6.51
C PHE A 75 12.33 -16.30 -5.66
N ASP A 76 12.41 -16.00 -4.37
CA ASP A 76 13.23 -16.76 -3.42
C ASP A 76 12.56 -18.05 -2.92
N GLY A 77 11.35 -18.36 -3.36
CA GLY A 77 10.60 -19.53 -2.99
C GLY A 77 9.86 -19.44 -1.67
N VAL A 78 10.07 -18.39 -0.88
CA VAL A 78 9.49 -18.28 0.46
C VAL A 78 8.81 -16.94 0.76
N THR A 79 9.29 -15.83 0.21
CA THR A 79 8.78 -14.49 0.52
C THR A 79 7.55 -14.19 -0.31
N LYS A 80 6.39 -14.17 0.32
CA LYS A 80 5.10 -13.95 -0.34
C LYS A 80 4.38 -12.75 0.26
N PRO A 81 3.96 -11.77 -0.55
CA PRO A 81 3.26 -10.59 -0.03
C PRO A 81 1.90 -10.92 0.60
N GLU A 82 1.23 -11.98 0.14
CA GLU A 82 -0.02 -12.41 0.78
C GLU A 82 0.19 -12.82 2.23
N ASN A 83 1.35 -13.42 2.56
CA ASN A 83 1.68 -13.76 3.93
C ASN A 83 1.99 -12.52 4.77
N LEU A 84 2.61 -11.52 4.17
CA LEU A 84 2.84 -10.24 4.83
C LEU A 84 1.50 -9.56 5.16
N ALA A 85 0.56 -9.59 4.23
CA ALA A 85 -0.78 -9.03 4.46
C ALA A 85 -1.47 -9.73 5.64
N GLU A 86 -1.35 -11.05 5.75
CA GLU A 86 -1.91 -11.81 6.86
C GLU A 86 -1.28 -11.43 8.20
N ASP A 87 0.03 -11.27 8.26
CA ASP A 87 0.72 -10.86 9.49
C ASP A 87 0.34 -9.44 9.91
N ILE A 88 0.19 -8.55 8.97
CA ILE A 88 -0.27 -7.18 9.24
C ILE A 88 -1.72 -7.20 9.74
N LYS A 89 -2.57 -8.03 9.14
CA LYS A 89 -3.97 -8.18 9.56
C LYS A 89 -4.08 -8.67 11.00
N LYS A 90 -3.22 -9.59 11.41
CA LYS A 90 -3.18 -10.08 12.80
C LYS A 90 -2.85 -8.97 13.79
N ARG A 91 -2.16 -7.94 13.35
CA ARG A 91 -1.84 -6.77 14.17
C ARG A 91 -3.03 -5.82 14.34
N GLY A 92 -4.08 -5.98 13.56
CA GLY A 92 -5.30 -5.18 13.69
C GLY A 92 -5.55 -4.20 12.55
N VAL A 93 -4.70 -4.17 11.54
CA VAL A 93 -4.91 -3.36 10.34
C VAL A 93 -5.81 -4.14 9.37
N ASN A 94 -6.76 -3.46 8.75
CA ASN A 94 -7.60 -4.09 7.73
C ASN A 94 -6.80 -4.22 6.42
N ALA A 95 -6.07 -5.33 6.32
CA ALA A 95 -5.12 -5.58 5.24
C ALA A 95 -5.60 -6.72 4.34
N GLN A 96 -5.34 -6.57 3.04
CA GLN A 96 -5.61 -7.62 2.06
C GLN A 96 -4.57 -7.59 0.95
N TYR A 97 -4.46 -8.71 0.24
CA TYR A 97 -3.58 -8.83 -0.91
C TYR A 97 -4.43 -8.84 -2.18
N ILE A 98 -4.08 -8.00 -3.16
CA ILE A 98 -4.67 -8.01 -4.49
C ILE A 98 -3.52 -7.95 -5.51
N ASP A 99 -3.40 -8.98 -6.33
CA ASP A 99 -2.24 -9.12 -7.22
C ASP A 99 -2.22 -8.10 -8.37
N LYS A 100 -3.34 -7.96 -9.07
CA LYS A 100 -3.39 -7.17 -10.31
C LYS A 100 -3.81 -5.73 -10.07
N PHE A 101 -3.12 -4.81 -10.74
CA PHE A 101 -3.44 -3.38 -10.63
C PHE A 101 -4.87 -3.06 -11.08
N GLU A 102 -5.36 -3.74 -12.09
CA GLU A 102 -6.73 -3.56 -12.60
C GLU A 102 -7.76 -3.91 -11.52
N ASP A 103 -7.50 -4.98 -10.77
CA ASP A 103 -8.39 -5.41 -9.70
C ASP A 103 -8.34 -4.46 -8.51
N ILE A 104 -7.15 -3.93 -8.20
CA ILE A 104 -6.99 -2.90 -7.17
C ILE A 104 -7.78 -1.65 -7.57
N ALA A 105 -7.63 -1.21 -8.82
CA ALA A 105 -8.32 -0.03 -9.33
C ALA A 105 -9.83 -0.20 -9.22
N GLU A 106 -10.37 -1.35 -9.59
CA GLU A 106 -11.79 -1.64 -9.49
C GLU A 106 -12.27 -1.60 -8.04
N PHE A 107 -11.50 -2.20 -7.13
CA PHE A 107 -11.82 -2.21 -5.71
C PHE A 107 -11.85 -0.79 -5.13
N LEU A 108 -10.85 0.03 -5.46
CA LEU A 108 -10.79 1.41 -5.00
C LEU A 108 -11.95 2.25 -5.54
N LYS A 109 -12.28 2.11 -6.81
CA LYS A 109 -13.40 2.84 -7.42
C LYS A 109 -14.73 2.54 -6.75
N LYS A 110 -14.91 1.32 -6.25
CA LYS A 110 -16.15 0.90 -5.58
C LYS A 110 -16.22 1.35 -4.13
N ASN A 111 -15.08 1.51 -3.46
CA ASN A 111 -15.05 1.63 -2.00
C ASN A 111 -14.55 2.97 -1.48
N VAL A 112 -13.71 3.68 -2.23
CA VAL A 112 -13.18 4.98 -1.81
C VAL A 112 -14.28 6.03 -1.89
N LYS A 113 -14.34 6.88 -0.87
CA LYS A 113 -15.40 7.90 -0.72
C LYS A 113 -14.81 9.29 -0.58
N GLU A 114 -15.65 10.29 -0.79
CA GLU A 114 -15.29 11.68 -0.59
C GLU A 114 -14.71 11.89 0.81
N GLY A 115 -13.62 12.64 0.88
CA GLY A 115 -12.93 12.92 2.14
C GLY A 115 -11.87 11.89 2.52
N ASP A 116 -11.78 10.77 1.80
CA ASP A 116 -10.71 9.80 2.01
C ASP A 116 -9.39 10.30 1.42
N ILE A 117 -8.29 9.72 1.91
CA ILE A 117 -6.96 9.90 1.33
C ILE A 117 -6.51 8.53 0.81
N VAL A 118 -6.00 8.49 -0.42
CA VAL A 118 -5.50 7.26 -1.03
C VAL A 118 -4.03 7.44 -1.37
N PHE A 119 -3.18 6.64 -0.75
CA PHE A 119 -1.76 6.56 -1.11
C PHE A 119 -1.51 5.37 -2.03
N THR A 120 -0.78 5.60 -3.12
CA THR A 120 -0.11 4.52 -3.87
C THR A 120 1.36 4.63 -3.52
N MET A 121 1.89 3.63 -2.86
CA MET A 121 3.16 3.73 -2.14
C MET A 121 4.13 2.64 -2.57
N GLY A 122 5.35 3.03 -2.89
CA GLY A 122 6.41 2.12 -3.29
C GLY A 122 7.36 2.73 -4.31
N ALA A 123 8.49 2.06 -4.51
CA ALA A 123 9.55 2.49 -5.43
C ALA A 123 9.47 1.82 -6.80
N GLY A 124 8.51 0.93 -7.01
CA GLY A 124 8.33 0.22 -8.27
C GLY A 124 7.29 0.85 -9.18
N ASP A 125 6.51 0.01 -9.84
CA ASP A 125 5.52 0.45 -10.84
C ASP A 125 4.12 0.67 -10.27
N VAL A 126 3.97 0.66 -8.96
CA VAL A 126 2.68 0.87 -8.27
C VAL A 126 2.02 2.20 -8.67
N VAL A 127 2.80 3.20 -9.03
CA VAL A 127 2.29 4.49 -9.52
C VAL A 127 1.38 4.34 -10.73
N ASN A 128 1.53 3.25 -11.49
CA ASN A 128 0.68 3.00 -12.66
C ASN A 128 -0.78 2.77 -12.30
N ILE A 129 -1.08 2.43 -11.05
CA ILE A 129 -2.47 2.33 -10.56
C ILE A 129 -3.15 3.68 -10.67
N ASN A 130 -2.44 4.78 -10.44
CA ASN A 130 -3.02 6.13 -10.49
C ASN A 130 -3.65 6.43 -11.86
N LYS A 131 -3.03 5.94 -12.93
CA LYS A 131 -3.56 6.12 -14.28
C LYS A 131 -4.90 5.44 -14.49
N LEU A 132 -5.20 4.42 -13.68
CA LEU A 132 -6.43 3.66 -13.77
C LEU A 132 -7.55 4.25 -12.91
N ILE A 133 -7.22 5.03 -11.89
CA ILE A 133 -8.19 5.52 -10.91
C ILE A 133 -8.38 7.02 -10.90
N VAL A 134 -7.38 7.81 -11.28
CA VAL A 134 -7.46 9.27 -11.21
C VAL A 134 -8.43 9.80 -12.25
N GLU A 135 -9.33 10.64 -11.78
CA GLU A 135 -10.37 11.29 -12.57
C GLU A 135 -9.91 12.61 -13.17
#